data_d29a75bc09626dd20066e896fa99dfec
#
_entry.id   d29a75bc09626dd20066e896fa99dfec
#
_cell.length_a   1.000
_cell.length_b   1.000
_cell.length_c   1.000
_cell.angle_alpha   90.00
_cell.angle_beta   90.00
_cell.angle_gamma   90.00
#
_symmetry.space_group_name_H-M   'P 1'
#
loop_
_entity.id
_entity.type
_entity.pdbx_description
1 polymer ?
#
loop_
_entity_poly.entity_id
_entity_poly.type
_entity_poly.pdbx_seq_one_letter_code
_entity_poly.pdbx_strand_id
1 'polypeptide(L)'
;MTMRFFFTILIFLISSCSSQMNIEKFKGSQPTLTLEDYFEGKTEAWGMFHDRFGNLKRTFKVDIIGTIESNTLTLDEKFLYDDGEQDSRVWTIKILGNNQYSGTASDVVGEATGISEGNALNWKYKLNLKVGDSTILVDFDDW
;
A
#
# COMPACT_ATOMS: atom_id res chain seq x y z
N MET A 1 -49.45 13.22 43.38
CA MET A 1 -49.23 11.93 42.66
C MET A 1 -48.38 12.28 41.47
N THR A 2 -47.04 12.20 41.64
CA THR A 2 -46.03 12.66 40.70
C THR A 2 -45.48 11.42 39.94
N MET A 3 -45.83 11.29 38.69
CA MET A 3 -45.43 10.22 37.79
C MET A 3 -44.02 10.55 37.26
N ARG A 4 -43.02 9.80 37.75
CA ARG A 4 -41.61 9.87 37.31
C ARG A 4 -41.47 9.04 36.00
N PHE A 5 -41.28 9.74 34.88
CA PHE A 5 -40.88 9.12 33.61
C PHE A 5 -39.40 8.72 33.71
N PHE A 6 -39.11 7.43 33.74
CA PHE A 6 -37.76 6.86 33.50
C PHE A 6 -37.50 6.83 32.00
N PHE A 7 -36.64 7.71 31.53
CA PHE A 7 -36.15 7.69 30.16
C PHE A 7 -34.93 6.74 30.12
N THR A 8 -35.13 5.50 29.69
CA THR A 8 -34.05 4.54 29.49
C THR A 8 -33.38 4.83 28.17
N ILE A 9 -32.23 5.51 28.18
CA ILE A 9 -31.39 5.73 26.99
C ILE A 9 -30.71 4.43 26.66
N LEU A 10 -31.16 3.73 25.63
CA LEU A 10 -30.52 2.57 25.03
C LEU A 10 -29.35 3.04 24.17
N ILE A 11 -28.13 3.04 24.74
CA ILE A 11 -26.90 3.33 23.99
C ILE A 11 -26.58 2.10 23.13
N PHE A 12 -26.88 2.20 21.82
CA PHE A 12 -26.37 1.26 20.82
C PHE A 12 -24.88 1.49 20.65
N LEU A 13 -24.05 0.64 21.25
CA LEU A 13 -22.64 0.53 20.92
C LEU A 13 -22.52 -0.08 19.52
N ILE A 14 -22.37 0.78 18.51
CA ILE A 14 -22.01 0.37 17.15
C ILE A 14 -20.52 -0.02 17.22
N SER A 15 -20.25 -1.28 17.49
CA SER A 15 -18.90 -1.84 17.31
C SER A 15 -18.63 -1.86 15.82
N SER A 16 -17.95 -0.82 15.33
CA SER A 16 -17.36 -0.82 13.99
C SER A 16 -16.25 -1.88 13.98
N CYS A 17 -16.58 -3.10 13.57
CA CYS A 17 -15.58 -4.10 13.23
C CYS A 17 -14.89 -3.67 11.93
N SER A 18 -13.82 -2.89 12.03
CA SER A 18 -12.86 -2.81 10.94
C SER A 18 -12.10 -4.15 10.95
N SER A 19 -12.46 -5.06 10.06
CA SER A 19 -11.66 -6.28 9.84
C SER A 19 -10.37 -5.87 9.15
N GLN A 20 -9.33 -5.59 9.93
CA GLN A 20 -8.00 -5.38 9.39
C GLN A 20 -7.53 -6.69 8.76
N MET A 21 -7.06 -6.63 7.50
CA MET A 21 -6.45 -7.77 6.82
C MET A 21 -5.21 -8.21 7.62
N ASN A 22 -4.99 -9.52 7.74
CA ASN A 22 -3.87 -10.09 8.47
C ASN A 22 -3.07 -10.98 7.54
N ILE A 23 -1.78 -10.66 7.37
CA ILE A 23 -0.85 -11.39 6.47
C ILE A 23 -0.71 -12.87 6.85
N GLU A 24 -0.84 -13.23 8.12
CA GLU A 24 -0.79 -14.63 8.59
C GLU A 24 -1.85 -15.54 7.95
N LYS A 25 -2.93 -14.98 7.40
CA LYS A 25 -3.95 -15.75 6.69
C LYS A 25 -3.42 -16.39 5.40
N PHE A 26 -2.33 -15.88 4.86
CA PHE A 26 -1.70 -16.37 3.64
C PHE A 26 -0.62 -17.41 3.89
N LYS A 27 -0.36 -17.78 5.15
CA LYS A 27 0.65 -18.76 5.53
C LYS A 27 0.43 -20.09 4.81
N GLY A 28 1.48 -20.54 4.11
CA GLY A 28 1.46 -21.77 3.31
C GLY A 28 0.74 -21.67 1.98
N SER A 29 0.19 -20.50 1.60
CA SER A 29 -0.37 -20.27 0.26
C SER A 29 0.71 -20.30 -0.81
N GLN A 30 0.36 -20.78 -2.01
CA GLN A 30 1.28 -20.92 -3.14
C GLN A 30 0.79 -20.14 -4.37
N PRO A 31 1.72 -19.71 -5.26
CA PRO A 31 3.18 -19.76 -5.15
C PRO A 31 3.71 -18.85 -4.05
N THR A 32 4.85 -19.21 -3.44
CA THR A 32 5.49 -18.32 -2.46
C THR A 32 5.97 -17.04 -3.14
N LEU A 33 5.67 -15.89 -2.55
CA LEU A 33 6.07 -14.58 -3.03
C LEU A 33 7.24 -14.05 -2.19
N THR A 34 8.36 -13.76 -2.85
CA THR A 34 9.41 -12.89 -2.32
C THR A 34 9.56 -11.69 -3.26
N LEU A 35 9.90 -10.51 -2.74
CA LEU A 35 10.03 -9.32 -3.60
C LEU A 35 11.18 -9.48 -4.58
N GLU A 36 12.30 -10.01 -4.12
CA GLU A 36 13.49 -10.23 -4.93
C GLU A 36 13.21 -11.13 -6.12
N ASP A 37 12.56 -12.28 -5.93
CA ASP A 37 12.27 -13.20 -7.02
C ASP A 37 11.24 -12.66 -8.00
N TYR A 38 10.26 -11.88 -7.48
CA TYR A 38 9.17 -11.36 -8.30
C TYR A 38 9.57 -10.15 -9.14
N PHE A 39 10.37 -9.24 -8.57
CA PHE A 39 10.71 -7.98 -9.21
C PHE A 39 12.07 -7.95 -9.89
N GLU A 40 12.91 -8.97 -9.76
CA GLU A 40 14.17 -9.01 -10.51
C GLU A 40 13.90 -9.02 -12.02
N GLY A 41 14.50 -8.06 -12.74
CA GLY A 41 14.27 -7.86 -14.16
C GLY A 41 13.11 -6.92 -14.47
N LYS A 42 12.35 -7.22 -15.54
CA LYS A 42 11.26 -6.36 -16.02
C LYS A 42 9.91 -6.90 -15.58
N THR A 43 9.13 -6.05 -14.92
CA THR A 43 7.71 -6.28 -14.61
C THR A 43 6.86 -5.12 -15.09
N GLU A 44 5.55 -5.34 -15.22
CA GLU A 44 4.58 -4.31 -15.60
C GLU A 44 3.38 -4.38 -14.64
N ALA A 45 2.83 -3.21 -14.32
CA ALA A 45 1.63 -3.11 -13.51
C ALA A 45 0.63 -2.13 -14.11
N TRP A 46 -0.65 -2.34 -13.82
CA TRP A 46 -1.74 -1.44 -14.17
C TRP A 46 -2.53 -1.12 -12.92
N GLY A 47 -2.88 0.14 -12.75
CA GLY A 47 -3.60 0.60 -11.60
C GLY A 47 -4.63 1.68 -11.92
N MET A 48 -5.44 1.98 -10.93
CA MET A 48 -6.42 3.05 -11.02
C MET A 48 -6.57 3.76 -9.67
N PHE A 49 -6.90 5.04 -9.74
CA PHE A 49 -7.36 5.81 -8.59
C PHE A 49 -8.86 6.03 -8.68
N HIS A 50 -9.55 5.87 -7.59
CA HIS A 50 -10.95 6.25 -7.44
C HIS A 50 -11.13 7.08 -6.16
N ASP A 51 -12.19 7.90 -6.13
CA ASP A 51 -12.54 8.65 -4.94
C ASP A 51 -13.25 7.76 -3.90
N ARG A 52 -13.52 8.33 -2.72
CA ARG A 52 -14.24 7.65 -1.64
C ARG A 52 -15.67 7.20 -1.99
N PHE A 53 -16.20 7.66 -3.11
CA PHE A 53 -17.52 7.27 -3.62
C PHE A 53 -17.45 6.23 -4.73
N GLY A 54 -16.22 5.76 -5.08
CA GLY A 54 -15.97 4.76 -6.12
C GLY A 54 -15.90 5.32 -7.53
N ASN A 55 -15.90 6.65 -7.74
CA ASN A 55 -15.75 7.24 -9.05
C ASN A 55 -14.30 7.12 -9.53
N LEU A 56 -14.09 6.55 -10.70
CA LEU A 56 -12.79 6.49 -11.35
C LEU A 56 -12.25 7.91 -11.58
N LYS A 57 -11.01 8.15 -11.17
CA LYS A 57 -10.33 9.44 -11.34
C LYS A 57 -9.22 9.37 -12.37
N ARG A 58 -8.43 8.31 -12.37
CA ARG A 58 -7.27 8.18 -13.24
C ARG A 58 -6.85 6.72 -13.33
N THR A 59 -6.40 6.30 -14.49
CA THR A 59 -5.73 5.01 -14.67
C THR A 59 -4.27 5.21 -15.03
N PHE A 60 -3.45 4.20 -14.79
CA PHE A 60 -2.03 4.25 -15.13
C PHE A 60 -1.46 2.87 -15.43
N LYS A 61 -0.38 2.86 -16.20
CA LYS A 61 0.51 1.74 -16.39
C LYS A 61 1.86 2.08 -15.74
N VAL A 62 2.53 1.07 -15.17
CA VAL A 62 3.89 1.20 -14.65
C VAL A 62 4.78 0.17 -15.32
N ASP A 63 5.87 0.62 -15.91
CA ASP A 63 7.00 -0.23 -16.30
C ASP A 63 8.02 -0.22 -15.15
N ILE A 64 8.42 -1.38 -14.68
CA ILE A 64 9.28 -1.55 -13.51
C ILE A 64 10.53 -2.33 -13.90
N ILE A 65 11.70 -1.81 -13.56
CA ILE A 65 12.98 -2.51 -13.70
C ILE A 65 13.53 -2.76 -12.30
N GLY A 66 13.60 -4.03 -11.90
CA GLY A 66 14.18 -4.45 -10.64
C GLY A 66 15.62 -4.92 -10.82
N THR A 67 16.51 -4.43 -9.96
CA THR A 67 17.90 -4.87 -9.88
C THR A 67 18.28 -5.22 -8.45
N ILE A 68 19.02 -6.32 -8.28
CA ILE A 68 19.43 -6.78 -6.96
C ILE A 68 20.96 -6.65 -6.86
N GLU A 69 21.37 -5.96 -5.80
CA GLU A 69 22.78 -5.87 -5.41
C GLU A 69 22.92 -6.22 -3.92
N SER A 70 23.53 -7.36 -3.63
CA SER A 70 23.64 -7.90 -2.27
C SER A 70 22.23 -8.08 -1.65
N ASN A 71 21.93 -7.38 -0.57
CA ASN A 71 20.63 -7.43 0.12
C ASN A 71 19.73 -6.22 -0.20
N THR A 72 19.94 -5.59 -1.36
CA THR A 72 19.19 -4.42 -1.79
C THR A 72 18.54 -4.68 -3.13
N LEU A 73 17.22 -4.54 -3.17
CA LEU A 73 16.42 -4.51 -4.39
C LEU A 73 16.13 -3.05 -4.73
N THR A 74 16.53 -2.63 -5.93
CA THR A 74 16.17 -1.32 -6.48
C THR A 74 15.09 -1.49 -7.53
N LEU A 75 13.97 -0.76 -7.41
CA LEU A 75 12.90 -0.73 -8.42
C LEU A 75 12.89 0.65 -9.08
N ASP A 76 13.19 0.70 -10.37
CA ASP A 76 13.00 1.89 -11.21
C ASP A 76 11.62 1.79 -11.87
N GLU A 77 10.69 2.63 -11.42
CA GLU A 77 9.29 2.66 -11.83
C GLU A 77 9.05 3.84 -12.76
N LYS A 78 8.42 3.58 -13.92
CA LYS A 78 7.98 4.61 -14.87
C LYS A 78 6.50 4.51 -15.08
N PHE A 79 5.80 5.57 -14.67
CA PHE A 79 4.35 5.69 -14.74
C PHE A 79 3.94 6.38 -16.03
N LEU A 80 2.93 5.86 -16.70
CA LEU A 80 2.21 6.50 -17.78
C LEU A 80 0.73 6.53 -17.43
N TYR A 81 0.20 7.74 -17.28
CA TYR A 81 -1.20 7.97 -16.96
C TYR A 81 -2.06 8.09 -18.21
N ASP A 82 -3.37 7.89 -18.08
CA ASP A 82 -4.35 7.95 -19.19
C ASP A 82 -4.50 9.33 -19.81
N ASP A 83 -4.13 10.40 -19.11
CA ASP A 83 -4.05 11.78 -19.61
C ASP A 83 -2.72 12.10 -20.34
N GLY A 84 -1.80 11.12 -20.42
CA GLY A 84 -0.48 11.25 -21.04
C GLY A 84 0.60 11.80 -20.13
N GLU A 85 0.30 12.16 -18.88
CA GLU A 85 1.31 12.55 -17.91
C GLU A 85 2.25 11.37 -17.62
N GLN A 86 3.52 11.66 -17.37
CA GLN A 86 4.54 10.69 -17.00
C GLN A 86 5.15 11.06 -15.65
N ASP A 87 5.44 10.06 -14.86
CA ASP A 87 6.14 10.19 -13.57
C ASP A 87 7.12 9.04 -13.39
N SER A 88 8.00 9.16 -12.42
CA SER A 88 8.95 8.10 -12.08
C SER A 88 9.22 8.06 -10.59
N ARG A 89 9.48 6.85 -10.08
CA ARG A 89 9.88 6.63 -8.70
C ARG A 89 10.97 5.57 -8.66
N VAL A 90 11.94 5.76 -7.77
CA VAL A 90 12.94 4.73 -7.50
C VAL A 90 12.81 4.31 -6.04
N TRP A 91 12.48 3.04 -5.83
CA TRP A 91 12.54 2.40 -4.54
C TRP A 91 13.92 1.81 -4.30
N THR A 92 14.44 2.01 -3.08
CA THR A 92 15.58 1.27 -2.55
C THR A 92 15.07 0.42 -1.39
N ILE A 93 15.02 -0.89 -1.59
CA ILE A 93 14.41 -1.86 -0.67
C ILE A 93 15.49 -2.75 -0.09
N LYS A 94 15.64 -2.76 1.23
CA LYS A 94 16.52 -3.66 1.96
C LYS A 94 15.80 -4.96 2.27
N ILE A 95 16.43 -6.09 1.96
CA ILE A 95 15.97 -7.43 2.29
C ILE A 95 16.52 -7.75 3.69
N LEU A 96 15.64 -7.78 4.70
CA LEU A 96 16.03 -7.92 6.11
C LEU A 96 16.11 -9.38 6.56
N GLY A 97 15.66 -10.31 5.71
CA GLY A 97 15.47 -11.72 6.07
C GLY A 97 14.10 -11.98 6.73
N ASN A 98 13.75 -13.26 6.87
CA ASN A 98 12.45 -13.68 7.40
C ASN A 98 11.25 -13.00 6.70
N ASN A 99 11.34 -12.84 5.39
CA ASN A 99 10.31 -12.21 4.54
C ASN A 99 9.95 -10.78 4.97
N GLN A 100 10.89 -10.06 5.56
CA GLN A 100 10.74 -8.67 5.99
C GLN A 100 11.59 -7.75 5.13
N TYR A 101 11.06 -6.57 4.87
CA TYR A 101 11.64 -5.57 3.99
C TYR A 101 11.50 -4.17 4.60
N SER A 102 12.44 -3.30 4.27
CA SER A 102 12.37 -1.87 4.55
C SER A 102 12.70 -1.11 3.27
N GLY A 103 11.97 -0.06 2.95
CA GLY A 103 12.15 0.66 1.69
C GLY A 103 12.10 2.16 1.85
N THR A 104 12.79 2.85 0.94
CA THR A 104 12.77 4.31 0.82
C THR A 104 12.56 4.72 -0.63
N ALA A 105 11.86 5.84 -0.84
CA ALA A 105 11.75 6.53 -2.12
C ALA A 105 11.70 8.04 -1.88
N SER A 106 11.89 8.86 -2.91
CA SER A 106 12.04 10.31 -2.78
C SER A 106 10.81 11.03 -2.23
N ASP A 107 9.63 10.49 -2.46
CA ASP A 107 8.32 11.00 -2.06
C ASP A 107 7.76 10.32 -0.78
N VAL A 108 8.46 9.30 -0.28
CA VAL A 108 8.11 8.56 0.94
C VAL A 108 8.66 9.26 2.17
N VAL A 109 7.83 9.40 3.19
CA VAL A 109 8.22 10.01 4.48
C VAL A 109 8.69 8.92 5.43
N GLY A 110 9.98 8.96 5.78
CA GLY A 110 10.62 7.93 6.58
C GLY A 110 10.91 6.66 5.80
N GLU A 111 10.71 5.51 6.44
CA GLU A 111 10.88 4.19 5.81
C GLU A 111 9.53 3.50 5.64
N ALA A 112 9.34 2.86 4.49
CA ALA A 112 8.30 1.88 4.28
C ALA A 112 8.68 0.56 4.94
N THR A 113 7.69 -0.23 5.32
CA THR A 113 7.88 -1.57 5.86
C THR A 113 7.07 -2.60 5.06
N GLY A 114 7.70 -3.72 4.76
CA GLY A 114 7.10 -4.82 4.02
C GLY A 114 7.21 -6.14 4.75
N ILE A 115 6.22 -6.98 4.57
CA ILE A 115 6.25 -8.38 4.99
C ILE A 115 5.55 -9.23 3.94
N SER A 116 6.16 -10.34 3.53
CA SER A 116 5.50 -11.35 2.69
C SER A 116 5.19 -12.61 3.48
N GLU A 117 4.05 -13.23 3.16
CA GLU A 117 3.67 -14.52 3.71
C GLU A 117 2.87 -15.30 2.66
N GLY A 118 3.28 -16.52 2.40
CA GLY A 118 2.71 -17.31 1.31
C GLY A 118 2.78 -16.58 -0.02
N ASN A 119 1.64 -16.28 -0.65
CA ASN A 119 1.55 -15.59 -1.94
C ASN A 119 1.10 -14.11 -1.82
N ALA A 120 1.24 -13.52 -0.64
CA ALA A 120 0.84 -12.14 -0.38
C ALA A 120 2.01 -11.29 0.13
N LEU A 121 1.93 -10.00 -0.16
CA LEU A 121 2.79 -8.95 0.37
C LEU A 121 1.90 -7.90 1.03
N ASN A 122 2.30 -7.43 2.20
CA ASN A 122 1.78 -6.21 2.79
C ASN A 122 2.87 -5.15 2.82
N TRP A 123 2.62 -3.98 2.24
CA TRP A 123 3.56 -2.87 2.14
C TRP A 123 2.95 -1.60 2.72
N LYS A 124 3.59 -1.01 3.73
CA LYS A 124 3.08 0.16 4.45
C LYS A 124 4.05 1.32 4.37
N TYR A 125 3.53 2.49 4.00
CA TYR A 125 4.33 3.70 3.88
C TYR A 125 3.48 4.98 3.99
N LYS A 126 4.16 6.11 4.12
CA LYS A 126 3.55 7.44 4.10
C LYS A 126 4.08 8.23 2.92
N LEU A 127 3.21 8.88 2.21
CA LEU A 127 3.52 9.69 1.03
C LEU A 127 3.10 11.13 1.22
N ASN A 128 3.96 12.06 0.78
CA ASN A 128 3.58 13.44 0.54
C ASN A 128 2.94 13.55 -0.85
N LEU A 129 1.62 13.55 -0.90
CA LEU A 129 0.87 13.62 -2.15
C LEU A 129 0.53 15.07 -2.49
N LYS A 130 0.87 15.53 -3.71
CA LYS A 130 0.43 16.82 -4.23
C LYS A 130 -1.00 16.72 -4.74
N VAL A 131 -1.86 17.60 -4.23
CA VAL A 131 -3.26 17.72 -4.68
C VAL A 131 -3.52 19.21 -4.98
N GLY A 132 -3.48 19.56 -6.27
CA GLY A 132 -3.46 20.96 -6.69
C GLY A 132 -2.23 21.69 -6.12
N ASP A 133 -2.46 22.83 -5.43
CA ASP A 133 -1.40 23.62 -4.79
C ASP A 133 -1.05 23.17 -3.36
N SER A 134 -1.69 22.12 -2.87
CA SER A 134 -1.51 21.61 -1.51
C SER A 134 -0.75 20.29 -1.50
N THR A 135 -0.01 20.03 -0.40
CA THR A 135 0.61 18.75 -0.12
C THR A 135 -0.09 18.13 1.08
N ILE A 136 -0.54 16.90 0.94
CA ILE A 136 -1.16 16.13 2.01
C ILE A 136 -0.33 14.89 2.32
N LEU A 137 -0.24 14.53 3.60
CA LEU A 137 0.37 13.28 4.03
C LEU A 137 -0.69 12.18 4.00
N VAL A 138 -0.41 11.10 3.28
CA VAL A 138 -1.31 9.96 3.13
C VAL A 138 -0.62 8.70 3.62
N ASP A 139 -1.34 7.91 4.43
CA ASP A 139 -0.91 6.57 4.83
C ASP A 139 -1.37 5.55 3.79
N PHE A 140 -0.44 4.73 3.30
CA PHE A 140 -0.69 3.63 2.38
C PHE A 140 -0.52 2.28 3.09
N ASP A 141 -1.44 1.37 2.81
CA ASP A 141 -1.46 -0.02 3.27
C ASP A 141 -1.82 -0.90 2.06
N ASP A 142 -0.80 -1.27 1.29
CA ASP A 142 -0.93 -2.02 0.03
C ASP A 142 -0.86 -3.53 0.29
N TRP A 143 -1.63 -4.29 -0.50
CA TRP A 143 -1.74 -5.76 -0.41
C TRP A 143 -1.63 -6.42 -1.78
#